data_1f5fb16de3b86df7fe9ea4e9d04107de
#
_entry.id   1f5fb16de3b86df7fe9ea4e9d04107de
#
_cell.length_a   1.000
_cell.length_b   1.000
_cell.length_c   1.000
_cell.angle_alpha   90.00
_cell.angle_beta   90.00
_cell.angle_gamma   90.00
#
_symmetry.space_group_name_H-M   'P 1'
#
loop_
_entity.id
_entity.type
_entity.pdbx_description
1 polymer ?
#
loop_
_entity_poly.entity_id
_entity_poly.type
_entity_poly.pdbx_seq_one_letter_code
_entity_poly.pdbx_strand_id
1 'polypeptide(L)'
;AHGWDSLSISRLDEWEAELDGKQLTIPQLTLYKQSTDPAMRRKAYEAEAVYFDAHRAEFDEIYDKMVKNRNEQARILGYNDYSELSYIRMNRIGYGPAEVAAFRQEVVEQVVPMIQKALALRNKRTGIENPMFWDSTISFADGNPVPHGSYDELMAGARKMYHELSPETAEFIDFMQDNEMFDVLSRPGKMSGGYEEMLPDYKTPFIFANWNGTAGDVDVLTHEAGHALEGYLAARSPKNIPEDIQCPGMESAEIHSMSMEFLTAPWHHLFFKEDTDKYELLHAEDSFIFLPYGCMVDEFQHIMYQQPDLT
;
A
#
# COMPACT_ATOMS: atom_id res chain seq x y z
N ALA A 1 -2.31 20.67 13.53
CA ALA A 1 -2.20 19.52 12.64
C ALA A 1 -0.98 18.65 12.94
N HIS A 2 0.11 19.18 13.52
CA HIS A 2 1.38 18.47 13.69
C HIS A 2 1.53 17.61 14.96
N GLY A 3 0.50 17.51 15.80
CA GLY A 3 0.61 16.78 17.08
C GLY A 3 0.27 15.28 17.01
N TRP A 4 -0.39 14.84 15.94
CA TRP A 4 -0.89 13.46 15.81
C TRP A 4 0.09 12.53 15.14
N ASP A 5 0.79 13.04 14.13
CA ASP A 5 1.81 12.28 13.42
C ASP A 5 3.03 11.96 14.32
N SER A 6 3.36 12.87 15.26
CA SER A 6 4.48 12.65 16.17
C SER A 6 4.26 11.58 17.23
N LEU A 7 3.01 11.30 17.67
CA LEU A 7 2.72 10.25 18.65
C LEU A 7 2.68 8.86 18.02
N SER A 8 2.17 8.75 16.80
CA SER A 8 2.24 7.50 16.03
C SER A 8 3.67 7.21 15.57
N ILE A 9 4.41 8.23 15.13
CA ILE A 9 5.79 8.12 14.63
C ILE A 9 6.77 7.80 15.76
N SER A 10 6.62 8.38 16.97
CA SER A 10 7.57 8.17 18.07
C SER A 10 7.56 6.76 18.68
N ARG A 11 6.61 5.89 18.31
CA ARG A 11 6.52 4.50 18.76
C ARG A 11 6.63 3.46 17.64
N LEU A 12 6.89 3.90 16.42
CA LEU A 12 7.11 3.01 15.29
C LEU A 12 8.41 2.22 15.42
N ASP A 13 9.32 2.67 16.29
CA ASP A 13 10.54 1.94 16.66
C ASP A 13 10.25 0.62 17.40
N GLU A 14 9.02 0.43 17.91
CA GLU A 14 8.57 -0.72 18.68
C GLU A 14 7.71 -1.71 17.89
N TRP A 15 7.58 -1.51 16.58
CA TRP A 15 6.78 -2.40 15.72
C TRP A 15 7.49 -3.73 15.45
N GLU A 16 7.81 -4.42 16.56
CA GLU A 16 8.46 -5.72 16.55
C GLU A 16 7.59 -6.77 17.24
N ALA A 17 7.62 -7.98 16.70
CA ALA A 17 6.95 -9.13 17.26
C ALA A 17 7.93 -10.29 17.43
N GLU A 18 7.73 -11.12 18.44
CA GLU A 18 8.49 -12.35 18.62
C GLU A 18 7.84 -13.50 17.87
N LEU A 19 8.62 -14.19 17.04
CA LEU A 19 8.22 -15.40 16.35
C LEU A 19 9.32 -16.48 16.49
N ASP A 20 9.02 -17.56 17.20
CA ASP A 20 9.92 -18.69 17.43
C ASP A 20 11.33 -18.25 17.93
N GLY A 21 11.36 -17.29 18.88
CA GLY A 21 12.58 -16.76 19.49
C GLY A 21 13.31 -15.72 18.66
N LYS A 22 12.74 -15.25 17.57
CA LYS A 22 13.27 -14.16 16.74
C LYS A 22 12.48 -12.89 16.95
N GLN A 23 13.16 -11.76 17.12
CA GLN A 23 12.54 -10.46 17.03
C GLN A 23 12.46 -10.05 15.56
N LEU A 24 11.27 -9.77 15.07
CA LEU A 24 10.98 -9.42 13.68
C LEU A 24 10.17 -8.12 13.65
N THR A 25 10.44 -7.27 12.68
CA THR A 25 9.56 -6.15 12.40
C THR A 25 8.21 -6.65 11.83
N ILE A 26 7.14 -5.90 11.99
CA ILE A 26 5.82 -6.29 11.45
C ILE A 26 5.88 -6.57 9.93
N PRO A 27 6.57 -5.76 9.08
CA PRO A 27 6.76 -6.11 7.68
C PRO A 27 7.46 -7.45 7.44
N GLN A 28 8.43 -7.82 8.29
CA GLN A 28 9.13 -9.10 8.17
C GLN A 28 8.25 -10.31 8.49
N LEU A 29 7.18 -10.15 9.27
CA LEU A 29 6.21 -11.23 9.52
C LEU A 29 5.46 -11.66 8.24
N THR A 30 5.37 -10.80 7.23
CA THR A 30 4.66 -11.09 5.98
C THR A 30 5.21 -12.35 5.30
N LEU A 31 6.53 -12.55 5.32
CA LEU A 31 7.14 -13.77 4.78
C LEU A 31 6.64 -15.03 5.48
N TYR A 32 6.47 -14.99 6.80
CA TYR A 32 5.95 -16.12 7.60
C TYR A 32 4.44 -16.31 7.45
N LYS A 33 3.69 -15.22 7.24
CA LYS A 33 2.26 -15.26 6.91
C LYS A 33 1.99 -15.92 5.55
N GLN A 34 2.97 -15.93 4.66
CA GLN A 34 2.91 -16.58 3.34
C GLN A 34 3.52 -18.00 3.35
N SER A 35 3.89 -18.54 4.51
CA SER A 35 4.45 -19.88 4.62
C SER A 35 3.50 -20.95 4.07
N THR A 36 4.04 -22.00 3.44
CA THR A 36 3.27 -23.17 3.04
C THR A 36 2.78 -23.99 4.23
N ASP A 37 3.42 -23.85 5.40
CA ASP A 37 2.96 -24.46 6.66
C ASP A 37 1.84 -23.63 7.32
N PRO A 38 0.60 -24.15 7.41
CA PRO A 38 -0.52 -23.45 8.02
C PRO A 38 -0.30 -23.13 9.51
N ALA A 39 0.48 -23.95 10.23
CA ALA A 39 0.80 -23.68 11.62
C ALA A 39 1.73 -22.47 11.76
N MET A 40 2.67 -22.30 10.83
CA MET A 40 3.53 -21.12 10.79
C MET A 40 2.74 -19.87 10.41
N ARG A 41 1.85 -19.92 9.40
CA ARG A 41 0.98 -18.79 9.06
C ARG A 41 0.19 -18.31 10.27
N ARG A 42 -0.48 -19.26 10.95
CA ARG A 42 -1.24 -18.95 12.17
C ARG A 42 -0.39 -18.29 13.24
N LYS A 43 0.80 -18.82 13.55
CA LYS A 43 1.71 -18.23 14.53
C LYS A 43 2.12 -16.81 14.17
N ALA A 44 2.40 -16.53 12.89
CA ALA A 44 2.78 -15.20 12.45
C ALA A 44 1.64 -14.18 12.63
N TYR A 45 0.40 -14.56 12.35
CA TYR A 45 -0.77 -13.73 12.63
C TYR A 45 -1.03 -13.56 14.13
N GLU A 46 -0.83 -14.60 14.94
CA GLU A 46 -0.96 -14.51 16.39
C GLU A 46 0.10 -13.58 17.00
N ALA A 47 1.34 -13.63 16.49
CA ALA A 47 2.41 -12.73 16.92
C ALA A 47 2.09 -11.25 16.63
N GLU A 48 1.58 -10.96 15.44
CA GLU A 48 1.11 -9.62 15.10
C GLU A 48 -0.07 -9.18 15.99
N ALA A 49 -1.04 -10.08 16.22
CA ALA A 49 -2.19 -9.79 17.06
C ALA A 49 -1.78 -9.44 18.51
N VAL A 50 -0.78 -10.11 19.05
CA VAL A 50 -0.23 -9.80 20.39
C VAL A 50 0.27 -8.36 20.46
N TYR A 51 0.97 -7.89 19.43
CA TYR A 51 1.43 -6.51 19.36
C TYR A 51 0.25 -5.52 19.36
N PHE A 52 -0.70 -5.71 18.45
CA PHE A 52 -1.86 -4.80 18.36
C PHE A 52 -2.75 -4.84 19.61
N ASP A 53 -2.94 -6.00 20.22
CA ASP A 53 -3.70 -6.11 21.49
C ASP A 53 -3.00 -5.39 22.64
N ALA A 54 -1.68 -5.44 22.71
CA ALA A 54 -0.91 -4.74 23.73
C ALA A 54 -1.04 -3.21 23.63
N HIS A 55 -1.21 -2.68 22.42
CA HIS A 55 -1.31 -1.25 22.14
C HIS A 55 -2.73 -0.78 21.80
N ARG A 56 -3.74 -1.66 21.89
CA ARG A 56 -5.13 -1.38 21.50
C ARG A 56 -5.66 -0.08 22.10
N ALA A 57 -5.52 0.08 23.42
CA ALA A 57 -6.07 1.26 24.11
C ALA A 57 -5.44 2.58 23.62
N GLU A 58 -4.18 2.55 23.20
CA GLU A 58 -3.50 3.72 22.67
C GLU A 58 -4.00 4.07 21.27
N PHE A 59 -4.13 3.05 20.40
CA PHE A 59 -4.69 3.23 19.06
C PHE A 59 -6.12 3.74 19.12
N ASP A 60 -6.96 3.15 19.98
CA ASP A 60 -8.35 3.56 20.15
C ASP A 60 -8.44 5.02 20.63
N GLU A 61 -7.61 5.41 21.62
CA GLU A 61 -7.57 6.79 22.11
C GLU A 61 -7.14 7.79 21.02
N ILE A 62 -6.10 7.45 20.25
CA ILE A 62 -5.61 8.30 19.16
C ILE A 62 -6.69 8.46 18.09
N TYR A 63 -7.30 7.36 17.66
CA TYR A 63 -8.33 7.37 16.64
C TYR A 63 -9.57 8.17 17.08
N ASP A 64 -10.06 7.97 18.30
CA ASP A 64 -11.19 8.71 18.87
C ASP A 64 -10.92 10.22 18.90
N LYS A 65 -9.74 10.64 19.39
CA LYS A 65 -9.34 12.04 19.39
C LYS A 65 -9.23 12.61 17.97
N MET A 66 -8.73 11.85 17.01
CA MET A 66 -8.65 12.26 15.62
C MET A 66 -10.04 12.51 15.03
N VAL A 67 -10.97 11.58 15.20
CA VAL A 67 -12.37 11.71 14.75
C VAL A 67 -13.03 12.95 15.34
N LYS A 68 -12.91 13.13 16.66
CA LYS A 68 -13.48 14.30 17.37
C LYS A 68 -12.86 15.62 16.89
N ASN A 69 -11.54 15.68 16.75
CA ASN A 69 -10.83 16.86 16.25
C ASN A 69 -11.25 17.24 14.83
N ARG A 70 -11.32 16.26 13.93
CA ARG A 70 -11.74 16.46 12.54
C ARG A 70 -13.17 16.94 12.42
N ASN A 71 -14.09 16.36 13.20
CA ASN A 71 -15.47 16.82 13.26
C ASN A 71 -15.60 18.23 13.85
N GLU A 72 -14.75 18.61 14.81
CA GLU A 72 -14.71 19.99 15.33
C GLU A 72 -14.27 20.97 14.24
N GLN A 73 -13.23 20.64 13.46
CA GLN A 73 -12.81 21.44 12.32
C GLN A 73 -13.93 21.63 11.29
N ALA A 74 -14.66 20.55 10.99
CA ALA A 74 -15.80 20.60 10.08
C ALA A 74 -16.88 21.56 10.57
N ARG A 75 -17.30 21.45 11.85
CA ARG A 75 -18.30 22.32 12.45
C ARG A 75 -17.88 23.81 12.46
N ILE A 76 -16.61 24.09 12.79
CA ILE A 76 -16.07 25.46 12.74
C ILE A 76 -16.18 26.04 11.33
N LEU A 77 -16.02 25.23 10.30
CA LEU A 77 -16.11 25.64 8.89
C LEU A 77 -17.55 25.59 8.33
N GLY A 78 -18.56 25.20 9.16
CA GLY A 78 -19.97 25.22 8.78
C GLY A 78 -20.48 23.93 8.14
N TYR A 79 -19.75 22.82 8.25
CA TYR A 79 -20.15 21.49 7.79
C TYR A 79 -20.76 20.66 8.94
N ASN A 80 -21.59 19.67 8.62
CA ASN A 80 -22.20 18.81 9.62
C ASN A 80 -21.20 17.87 10.29
N ASP A 81 -20.35 17.24 9.49
CA ASP A 81 -19.30 16.34 9.93
C ASP A 81 -18.08 16.42 8.99
N TYR A 82 -17.04 15.68 9.34
CA TYR A 82 -15.80 15.70 8.55
C TYR A 82 -15.92 15.00 7.20
N SER A 83 -16.90 14.11 6.99
CA SER A 83 -17.09 13.48 5.68
C SER A 83 -17.31 14.54 4.59
N GLU A 84 -18.16 15.54 4.85
CA GLU A 84 -18.42 16.63 3.90
C GLU A 84 -17.15 17.49 3.64
N LEU A 85 -16.44 17.86 4.71
CA LEU A 85 -15.22 18.67 4.59
C LEU A 85 -14.09 17.89 3.90
N SER A 86 -14.00 16.58 4.11
CA SER A 86 -12.95 15.73 3.53
C SER A 86 -13.02 15.68 2.01
N TYR A 87 -14.21 15.70 1.41
CA TYR A 87 -14.37 15.75 -0.04
C TYR A 87 -13.74 16.99 -0.65
N ILE A 88 -13.91 18.13 0.01
CA ILE A 88 -13.28 19.39 -0.43
C ILE A 88 -11.77 19.33 -0.26
N ARG A 89 -11.28 18.82 0.88
CA ARG A 89 -9.85 18.71 1.16
C ARG A 89 -9.13 17.72 0.23
N MET A 90 -9.83 16.70 -0.24
CA MET A 90 -9.31 15.73 -1.22
C MET A 90 -9.51 16.19 -2.67
N ASN A 91 -9.95 17.44 -2.89
CA ASN A 91 -10.23 17.98 -4.22
C ASN A 91 -11.22 17.14 -5.05
N ARG A 92 -12.19 16.49 -4.40
CA ARG A 92 -13.26 15.76 -5.06
C ARG A 92 -14.23 16.74 -5.71
N ILE A 93 -14.13 16.90 -7.03
CA ILE A 93 -14.88 17.87 -7.80
C ILE A 93 -15.83 17.16 -8.76
N GLY A 94 -17.11 17.56 -8.73
CA GLY A 94 -18.13 17.04 -9.67
C GLY A 94 -18.86 15.78 -9.19
N TYR A 95 -18.55 15.26 -8.01
CA TYR A 95 -19.27 14.18 -7.34
C TYR A 95 -19.17 14.33 -5.83
N GLY A 96 -20.05 13.63 -5.10
CA GLY A 96 -20.16 13.72 -3.65
C GLY A 96 -20.37 12.36 -2.98
N PRO A 97 -20.71 12.36 -1.69
CA PRO A 97 -20.94 11.14 -0.93
C PRO A 97 -22.00 10.20 -1.52
N ALA A 98 -23.02 10.74 -2.20
CA ALA A 98 -24.08 9.95 -2.79
C ALA A 98 -23.59 9.12 -4.00
N GLU A 99 -22.78 9.73 -4.87
CA GLU A 99 -22.17 9.05 -6.01
C GLU A 99 -21.17 7.99 -5.56
N VAL A 100 -20.38 8.27 -4.52
CA VAL A 100 -19.44 7.30 -3.95
C VAL A 100 -20.18 6.15 -3.27
N ALA A 101 -21.29 6.41 -2.57
CA ALA A 101 -22.14 5.35 -2.02
C ALA A 101 -22.73 4.45 -3.11
N ALA A 102 -23.17 5.05 -4.24
CA ALA A 102 -23.64 4.28 -5.39
C ALA A 102 -22.51 3.41 -5.98
N PHE A 103 -21.30 3.95 -6.12
CA PHE A 103 -20.12 3.19 -6.57
C PHE A 103 -19.82 2.01 -5.63
N ARG A 104 -19.83 2.22 -4.31
CA ARG A 104 -19.64 1.13 -3.33
C ARG A 104 -20.69 0.04 -3.51
N GLN A 105 -21.96 0.41 -3.74
CA GLN A 105 -23.03 -0.55 -3.96
C GLN A 105 -22.79 -1.38 -5.24
N GLU A 106 -22.39 -0.76 -6.35
CA GLU A 106 -22.02 -1.46 -7.57
C GLU A 106 -20.85 -2.44 -7.35
N VAL A 107 -19.85 -2.05 -6.56
CA VAL A 107 -18.74 -2.96 -6.21
C VAL A 107 -19.26 -4.17 -5.45
N VAL A 108 -20.16 -3.98 -4.48
CA VAL A 108 -20.77 -5.10 -3.72
C VAL A 108 -21.58 -6.03 -4.65
N GLU A 109 -22.36 -5.47 -5.59
CA GLU A 109 -23.25 -6.25 -6.45
C GLU A 109 -22.54 -6.93 -7.62
N GLN A 110 -21.52 -6.29 -8.19
CA GLN A 110 -20.88 -6.76 -9.41
C GLN A 110 -19.48 -7.36 -9.16
N VAL A 111 -18.66 -6.70 -8.35
CA VAL A 111 -17.25 -7.09 -8.17
C VAL A 111 -17.09 -8.17 -7.11
N VAL A 112 -17.73 -8.06 -5.96
CA VAL A 112 -17.63 -9.04 -4.87
C VAL A 112 -17.98 -10.47 -5.32
N PRO A 113 -19.06 -10.73 -6.12
CA PRO A 113 -19.32 -12.07 -6.63
C PRO A 113 -18.23 -12.61 -7.57
N MET A 114 -17.51 -11.74 -8.29
CA MET A 114 -16.38 -12.14 -9.13
C MET A 114 -15.19 -12.53 -8.26
N ILE A 115 -14.88 -11.73 -7.22
CA ILE A 115 -13.83 -12.03 -6.26
C ILE A 115 -14.10 -13.34 -5.52
N GLN A 116 -15.33 -13.59 -5.10
CA GLN A 116 -15.70 -14.86 -4.46
C GLN A 116 -15.39 -16.09 -5.35
N LYS A 117 -15.60 -15.95 -6.68
CA LYS A 117 -15.22 -17.01 -7.63
C LYS A 117 -13.69 -17.16 -7.74
N ALA A 118 -12.95 -16.04 -7.78
CA ALA A 118 -11.49 -16.07 -7.81
C ALA A 118 -10.92 -16.71 -6.54
N LEU A 119 -11.44 -16.35 -5.36
CA LEU A 119 -11.05 -16.96 -4.08
C LEU A 119 -11.38 -18.46 -4.02
N ALA A 120 -12.51 -18.90 -4.58
CA ALA A 120 -12.83 -20.31 -4.69
C ALA A 120 -11.83 -21.06 -5.59
N LEU A 121 -11.36 -20.44 -6.68
CA LEU A 121 -10.30 -20.99 -7.52
C LEU A 121 -8.95 -21.02 -6.80
N ARG A 122 -8.61 -19.97 -6.04
CA ARG A 122 -7.43 -19.92 -5.17
C ARG A 122 -7.44 -21.04 -4.14
N ASN A 123 -8.56 -21.27 -3.45
CA ASN A 123 -8.71 -22.35 -2.48
C ASN A 123 -8.53 -23.73 -3.14
N LYS A 124 -9.07 -23.93 -4.33
CA LYS A 124 -8.84 -25.15 -5.09
C LYS A 124 -7.36 -25.32 -5.51
N ARG A 125 -6.70 -24.24 -5.90
CA ARG A 125 -5.28 -24.22 -6.30
C ARG A 125 -4.36 -24.52 -5.10
N THR A 126 -4.67 -23.98 -3.92
CA THR A 126 -3.92 -24.23 -2.68
C THR A 126 -4.26 -25.57 -2.02
N GLY A 127 -5.39 -26.21 -2.38
CA GLY A 127 -5.89 -27.41 -1.72
C GLY A 127 -6.50 -27.15 -0.34
N ILE A 128 -6.81 -25.90 0.02
CA ILE A 128 -7.40 -25.52 1.31
C ILE A 128 -8.93 -25.53 1.17
N GLU A 129 -9.60 -26.54 1.71
CA GLU A 129 -11.06 -26.68 1.61
C GLU A 129 -11.81 -25.71 2.53
N ASN A 130 -11.30 -25.47 3.73
CA ASN A 130 -11.91 -24.61 4.73
C ASN A 130 -10.89 -23.54 5.17
N PRO A 131 -10.70 -22.46 4.38
CA PRO A 131 -9.70 -21.46 4.68
C PRO A 131 -10.04 -20.71 5.97
N MET A 132 -9.04 -20.54 6.80
CA MET A 132 -9.08 -19.70 7.98
C MET A 132 -8.54 -18.31 7.63
N PHE A 133 -8.72 -17.33 8.51
CA PHE A 133 -8.23 -15.97 8.31
C PHE A 133 -6.74 -15.92 7.92
N TRP A 134 -5.92 -16.73 8.56
CA TRP A 134 -4.47 -16.79 8.28
C TRP A 134 -4.10 -17.51 6.97
N ASP A 135 -5.06 -18.06 6.25
CA ASP A 135 -4.84 -18.65 4.93
C ASP A 135 -5.08 -17.65 3.79
N SER A 136 -5.50 -16.42 4.11
CA SER A 136 -5.82 -15.40 3.11
C SER A 136 -4.60 -14.93 2.29
N THR A 137 -3.39 -15.08 2.81
CA THR A 137 -2.14 -14.62 2.20
C THR A 137 -1.41 -15.67 1.38
N ILE A 138 -1.85 -16.94 1.39
CA ILE A 138 -1.25 -17.99 0.55
C ILE A 138 -2.08 -18.21 -0.71
N SER A 139 -1.44 -18.17 -1.86
CA SER A 139 -2.12 -18.28 -3.16
C SER A 139 -1.75 -19.53 -3.96
N PHE A 140 -0.65 -20.21 -3.62
CA PHE A 140 -0.18 -21.41 -4.30
C PHE A 140 0.23 -22.49 -3.29
N ALA A 141 -0.09 -23.75 -3.57
CA ALA A 141 0.20 -24.87 -2.67
C ALA A 141 1.70 -25.09 -2.41
N ASP A 142 2.53 -24.79 -3.39
CA ASP A 142 3.99 -24.88 -3.35
C ASP A 142 4.68 -23.58 -2.91
N GLY A 143 3.91 -22.55 -2.54
CA GLY A 143 4.37 -21.25 -2.09
C GLY A 143 4.09 -20.12 -3.10
N ASN A 144 3.95 -18.91 -2.56
CA ASN A 144 3.80 -17.71 -3.38
C ASN A 144 5.09 -17.41 -4.15
N PRO A 145 5.00 -16.72 -5.30
CA PRO A 145 6.17 -16.24 -6.00
C PRO A 145 6.97 -15.27 -5.13
N VAL A 146 8.27 -15.35 -5.21
CA VAL A 146 9.20 -14.43 -4.54
C VAL A 146 10.21 -13.89 -5.53
N PRO A 147 10.70 -12.65 -5.37
CA PRO A 147 11.74 -12.14 -6.25
C PRO A 147 13.05 -12.90 -6.03
N HIS A 148 13.77 -13.16 -7.13
CA HIS A 148 15.03 -13.90 -7.14
C HIS A 148 16.21 -12.97 -7.32
N GLY A 149 17.05 -12.84 -6.32
CA GLY A 149 18.29 -12.08 -6.37
C GLY A 149 18.54 -11.28 -5.10
N SER A 150 19.72 -10.72 -5.01
CA SER A 150 20.10 -9.72 -4.02
C SER A 150 19.43 -8.38 -4.32
N TYR A 151 19.48 -7.45 -3.36
CA TYR A 151 19.06 -6.07 -3.58
C TYR A 151 19.67 -5.47 -4.85
N ASP A 152 20.99 -5.62 -5.02
CA ASP A 152 21.69 -5.06 -6.18
C ASP A 152 21.22 -5.68 -7.51
N GLU A 153 20.93 -6.98 -7.51
CA GLU A 153 20.41 -7.67 -8.70
C GLU A 153 18.98 -7.22 -9.04
N LEU A 154 18.13 -7.04 -8.03
CA LEU A 154 16.78 -6.52 -8.24
C LEU A 154 16.81 -5.08 -8.74
N MET A 155 17.65 -4.22 -8.17
CA MET A 155 17.82 -2.83 -8.63
C MET A 155 18.43 -2.75 -10.04
N ALA A 156 19.33 -3.65 -10.40
CA ALA A 156 19.84 -3.75 -11.77
C ALA A 156 18.75 -4.21 -12.75
N GLY A 157 17.87 -5.13 -12.30
CA GLY A 157 16.68 -5.53 -13.04
C GLY A 157 15.72 -4.36 -13.30
N ALA A 158 15.47 -3.57 -12.27
CA ALA A 158 14.65 -2.35 -12.35
C ALA A 158 15.25 -1.34 -13.33
N ARG A 159 16.56 -1.08 -13.23
CA ARG A 159 17.27 -0.18 -14.16
C ARG A 159 17.09 -0.62 -15.61
N LYS A 160 17.30 -1.91 -15.87
CA LYS A 160 17.08 -2.47 -17.21
C LYS A 160 15.64 -2.30 -17.69
N MET A 161 14.67 -2.63 -16.85
CA MET A 161 13.25 -2.51 -17.14
C MET A 161 12.87 -1.08 -17.55
N TYR A 162 13.23 -0.10 -16.75
CA TYR A 162 12.92 1.32 -17.00
C TYR A 162 13.69 1.88 -18.21
N HIS A 163 14.91 1.39 -18.49
CA HIS A 163 15.64 1.74 -19.71
C HIS A 163 14.96 1.24 -20.97
N GLU A 164 14.34 0.06 -20.92
CA GLU A 164 13.66 -0.53 -22.07
C GLU A 164 12.22 -0.01 -22.23
N LEU A 165 11.63 0.56 -21.16
CA LEU A 165 10.27 1.08 -21.19
C LEU A 165 10.17 2.40 -21.97
N SER A 166 10.99 3.40 -21.65
CA SER A 166 11.05 4.67 -22.40
C SER A 166 12.34 5.44 -22.10
N PRO A 167 12.71 6.43 -22.96
CA PRO A 167 13.82 7.34 -22.66
C PRO A 167 13.63 8.13 -21.36
N GLU A 168 12.39 8.56 -21.06
CA GLU A 168 12.06 9.33 -19.87
C GLU A 168 12.22 8.49 -18.59
N THR A 169 11.77 7.24 -18.63
CA THR A 169 11.93 6.32 -17.51
C THR A 169 13.38 5.89 -17.32
N ALA A 170 14.17 5.82 -18.40
CA ALA A 170 15.61 5.56 -18.33
C ALA A 170 16.35 6.69 -17.60
N GLU A 171 16.10 7.95 -17.99
CA GLU A 171 16.69 9.11 -17.32
C GLU A 171 16.30 9.16 -15.84
N PHE A 172 15.01 8.91 -15.56
CA PHE A 172 14.47 8.90 -14.19
C PHE A 172 15.15 7.85 -13.31
N ILE A 173 15.21 6.59 -13.74
CA ILE A 173 15.75 5.52 -12.89
C ILE A 173 17.28 5.68 -12.68
N ASP A 174 18.00 6.17 -13.69
CA ASP A 174 19.41 6.51 -13.55
C ASP A 174 19.60 7.60 -12.51
N PHE A 175 18.80 8.67 -12.59
CA PHE A 175 18.83 9.75 -11.60
C PHE A 175 18.57 9.23 -10.19
N MET A 176 17.54 8.40 -10.00
CA MET A 176 17.15 7.88 -8.69
C MET A 176 18.23 6.98 -8.08
N GLN A 177 18.81 6.08 -8.88
CA GLN A 177 19.85 5.16 -8.39
C GLN A 177 21.19 5.85 -8.18
N ASP A 178 21.61 6.71 -9.12
CA ASP A 178 22.90 7.40 -9.04
C ASP A 178 22.97 8.43 -7.89
N ASN A 179 21.81 8.90 -7.39
CA ASN A 179 21.71 9.81 -6.25
C ASN A 179 21.24 9.12 -4.95
N GLU A 180 21.16 7.78 -4.91
CA GLU A 180 20.78 7.01 -3.73
C GLU A 180 19.39 7.38 -3.17
N MET A 181 18.40 7.61 -4.05
CA MET A 181 17.05 8.05 -3.68
C MET A 181 16.11 6.90 -3.27
N PHE A 182 16.64 5.78 -2.81
CA PHE A 182 15.91 4.62 -2.33
C PHE A 182 16.35 4.22 -0.92
N ASP A 183 15.42 4.18 0.02
CA ASP A 183 15.58 3.48 1.31
C ASP A 183 14.51 2.40 1.42
N VAL A 184 14.76 1.23 0.84
CA VAL A 184 13.73 0.19 0.68
C VAL A 184 13.93 -1.03 1.58
N LEU A 185 15.09 -1.22 2.21
CA LEU A 185 15.34 -2.40 3.03
C LEU A 185 14.72 -2.27 4.43
N SER A 186 14.03 -3.32 4.89
CA SER A 186 13.50 -3.39 6.25
C SER A 186 14.63 -3.55 7.28
N ARG A 187 14.54 -2.83 8.40
CA ARG A 187 15.49 -2.91 9.52
C ARG A 187 14.82 -2.49 10.83
N PRO A 188 15.34 -2.91 12.00
CA PRO A 188 14.87 -2.44 13.30
C PRO A 188 14.90 -0.90 13.40
N GLY A 189 13.92 -0.33 14.08
CA GLY A 189 13.79 1.12 14.25
C GLY A 189 13.35 1.88 13.01
N LYS A 190 12.98 1.19 11.90
CA LYS A 190 12.45 1.80 10.71
C LYS A 190 10.92 1.75 10.71
N MET A 191 10.28 2.87 10.39
CA MET A 191 8.83 2.97 10.23
C MET A 191 8.34 1.93 9.21
N SER A 192 7.22 1.27 9.50
CA SER A 192 6.58 0.34 8.55
C SER A 192 5.89 1.10 7.41
N GLY A 193 5.56 0.37 6.34
CA GLY A 193 4.91 0.92 5.15
C GLY A 193 5.89 1.25 4.02
N GLY A 194 5.34 1.79 2.94
CA GLY A 194 6.04 2.31 1.77
C GLY A 194 5.37 3.59 1.31
N TYR A 195 6.14 4.50 0.77
CA TYR A 195 5.65 5.74 0.17
C TYR A 195 6.73 6.38 -0.69
N GLU A 196 6.28 7.21 -1.61
CA GLU A 196 7.10 8.20 -2.28
C GLU A 196 6.87 9.57 -1.66
N GLU A 197 7.91 10.39 -1.57
CA GLU A 197 7.83 11.78 -1.12
C GLU A 197 8.74 12.67 -1.97
N MET A 198 8.18 13.75 -2.48
CA MET A 198 8.96 14.76 -3.18
C MET A 198 9.77 15.63 -2.22
N LEU A 199 11.03 15.85 -2.54
CA LEU A 199 11.90 16.83 -1.90
C LEU A 199 11.96 18.10 -2.79
N PRO A 200 11.06 19.08 -2.60
CA PRO A 200 10.81 20.14 -3.58
C PRO A 200 12.03 21.02 -3.86
N ASP A 201 12.77 21.39 -2.83
CA ASP A 201 13.98 22.22 -2.95
C ASP A 201 15.07 21.56 -3.82
N TYR A 202 15.06 20.21 -3.87
CA TYR A 202 16.00 19.41 -4.66
C TYR A 202 15.37 18.92 -5.97
N LYS A 203 14.08 19.14 -6.18
CA LYS A 203 13.29 18.59 -7.31
C LYS A 203 13.50 17.08 -7.47
N THR A 204 13.48 16.37 -6.36
CA THR A 204 13.90 14.98 -6.28
C THR A 204 12.85 14.19 -5.53
N PRO A 205 12.30 13.12 -6.12
CA PRO A 205 11.52 12.14 -5.37
C PRO A 205 12.43 11.25 -4.53
N PHE A 206 11.89 10.72 -3.44
CA PHE A 206 12.55 9.76 -2.57
C PHE A 206 11.59 8.61 -2.29
N ILE A 207 12.04 7.36 -2.45
CA ILE A 207 11.24 6.16 -2.20
C ILE A 207 11.68 5.50 -0.90
N PHE A 208 10.71 5.39 0.01
CA PHE A 208 10.84 4.69 1.29
C PHE A 208 9.99 3.40 1.23
N ALA A 209 10.54 2.26 1.66
CA ALA A 209 9.81 0.99 1.72
C ALA A 209 10.38 0.06 2.79
N ASN A 210 9.82 -1.13 2.92
CA ASN A 210 10.25 -2.16 3.85
C ASN A 210 10.29 -3.54 3.17
N TRP A 211 11.20 -3.72 2.24
CA TRP A 211 11.36 -4.97 1.53
C TRP A 211 11.63 -6.13 2.50
N ASN A 212 10.97 -7.22 2.27
CA ASN A 212 10.92 -8.36 3.18
C ASN A 212 11.10 -9.74 2.48
N GLY A 213 11.37 -9.74 1.18
CA GLY A 213 11.58 -10.95 0.37
C GLY A 213 10.31 -11.55 -0.20
N THR A 214 9.19 -10.83 -0.18
CA THR A 214 7.93 -11.27 -0.82
C THR A 214 7.73 -10.58 -2.18
N ALA A 215 6.73 -11.03 -2.94
CA ALA A 215 6.35 -10.41 -4.22
C ALA A 215 6.06 -8.90 -4.06
N GLY A 216 5.54 -8.49 -2.91
CA GLY A 216 5.26 -7.10 -2.61
C GLY A 216 6.47 -6.16 -2.68
N ASP A 217 7.70 -6.68 -2.63
CA ASP A 217 8.89 -5.84 -2.83
C ASP A 217 8.95 -5.28 -4.26
N VAL A 218 8.53 -6.06 -5.26
CA VAL A 218 8.47 -5.63 -6.66
C VAL A 218 7.24 -4.76 -6.91
N ASP A 219 6.09 -5.11 -6.30
CA ASP A 219 4.88 -4.29 -6.37
C ASP A 219 5.17 -2.87 -5.88
N VAL A 220 5.74 -2.73 -4.67
CA VAL A 220 6.11 -1.43 -4.09
C VAL A 220 7.15 -0.71 -4.95
N LEU A 221 8.16 -1.43 -5.49
CA LEU A 221 9.16 -0.82 -6.34
C LEU A 221 8.54 -0.16 -7.57
N THR A 222 7.63 -0.84 -8.26
CA THR A 222 6.99 -0.32 -9.47
C THR A 222 5.93 0.72 -9.17
N HIS A 223 5.16 0.54 -8.10
CA HIS A 223 4.14 1.45 -7.62
C HIS A 223 4.74 2.81 -7.21
N GLU A 224 5.67 2.81 -6.26
CA GLU A 224 6.30 4.05 -5.78
C GLU A 224 7.13 4.74 -6.87
N ALA A 225 7.72 3.96 -7.80
CA ALA A 225 8.37 4.54 -8.96
C ALA A 225 7.38 5.20 -9.93
N GLY A 226 6.12 4.78 -9.96
CA GLY A 226 5.05 5.47 -10.68
C GLY A 226 4.79 6.86 -10.14
N HIS A 227 4.63 6.99 -8.80
CA HIS A 227 4.53 8.28 -8.13
C HIS A 227 5.79 9.14 -8.33
N ALA A 228 6.95 8.55 -8.10
CA ALA A 228 8.23 9.23 -8.22
C ALA A 228 8.48 9.77 -9.65
N LEU A 229 8.09 9.02 -10.68
CA LEU A 229 8.21 9.48 -12.08
C LEU A 229 7.28 10.67 -12.34
N GLU A 230 6.07 10.65 -11.85
CA GLU A 230 5.13 11.78 -11.96
C GLU A 230 5.75 13.04 -11.36
N GLY A 231 6.14 12.98 -10.07
CA GLY A 231 6.76 14.10 -9.37
C GLY A 231 8.06 14.57 -10.03
N TYR A 232 8.91 13.63 -10.48
CA TYR A 232 10.15 13.93 -11.21
C TYR A 232 9.90 14.75 -12.48
N LEU A 233 8.90 14.33 -13.29
CA LEU A 233 8.54 15.02 -14.53
C LEU A 233 7.83 16.35 -14.27
N ALA A 234 6.93 16.40 -13.28
CA ALA A 234 6.23 17.63 -12.89
C ALA A 234 7.21 18.72 -12.42
N ALA A 235 8.16 18.37 -11.55
CA ALA A 235 9.17 19.30 -11.03
C ALA A 235 10.13 19.84 -12.12
N ARG A 236 10.27 19.14 -13.23
CA ARG A 236 11.12 19.51 -14.39
C ARG A 236 10.33 20.06 -15.57
N SER A 237 9.03 20.19 -15.41
CA SER A 237 8.16 20.69 -16.47
C SER A 237 8.54 22.14 -16.86
N PRO A 238 8.68 22.43 -18.17
CA PRO A 238 8.95 23.79 -18.65
C PRO A 238 7.78 24.76 -18.40
N LYS A 239 6.62 24.26 -18.01
CA LYS A 239 5.44 25.09 -17.71
C LYS A 239 5.54 25.83 -16.39
N ASN A 240 6.59 25.60 -15.59
CA ASN A 240 6.79 26.21 -14.28
C ASN A 240 5.53 26.16 -13.40
N ILE A 241 4.98 24.96 -13.28
CA ILE A 241 3.77 24.70 -12.48
C ILE A 241 4.10 24.98 -11.00
N PRO A 242 3.31 25.78 -10.28
CA PRO A 242 3.49 25.97 -8.84
C PRO A 242 3.47 24.65 -8.10
N GLU A 243 4.32 24.50 -7.08
CA GLU A 243 4.48 23.28 -6.30
C GLU A 243 3.15 22.77 -5.72
N ASP A 244 2.30 23.67 -5.21
CA ASP A 244 1.00 23.35 -4.62
C ASP A 244 0.02 22.62 -5.57
N ILE A 245 0.31 22.63 -6.88
CA ILE A 245 -0.52 22.02 -7.91
C ILE A 245 0.27 21.07 -8.84
N GLN A 246 1.48 20.73 -8.48
CA GLN A 246 2.27 19.71 -9.20
C GLN A 246 1.78 18.31 -8.88
N CYS A 247 1.40 18.05 -7.63
CA CYS A 247 0.87 16.77 -7.22
C CYS A 247 -0.57 16.59 -7.72
N PRO A 248 -0.93 15.44 -8.31
CA PRO A 248 -2.31 15.13 -8.60
C PRO A 248 -3.12 15.04 -7.31
N GLY A 249 -4.41 15.36 -7.36
CA GLY A 249 -5.29 15.16 -6.20
C GLY A 249 -5.37 13.69 -5.80
N MET A 250 -5.75 13.42 -4.56
CA MET A 250 -5.87 12.06 -3.98
C MET A 250 -6.70 11.09 -4.85
N GLU A 251 -7.64 11.61 -5.64
CA GLU A 251 -8.50 10.83 -6.54
C GLU A 251 -7.78 10.25 -7.77
N SER A 252 -6.65 10.84 -8.15
CA SER A 252 -5.91 10.43 -9.36
C SER A 252 -4.48 10.00 -9.07
N ALA A 253 -4.05 10.06 -7.83
CA ALA A 253 -2.69 9.70 -7.44
C ALA A 253 -2.32 8.27 -7.85
N GLU A 254 -3.23 7.32 -7.69
CA GLU A 254 -2.96 5.91 -7.99
C GLU A 254 -3.10 5.53 -9.48
N ILE A 255 -3.51 6.47 -10.34
CA ILE A 255 -3.60 6.19 -11.79
C ILE A 255 -2.22 5.86 -12.35
N HIS A 256 -1.21 6.66 -12.03
CA HIS A 256 0.14 6.45 -12.55
C HIS A 256 0.92 5.38 -11.79
N SER A 257 0.74 5.25 -10.48
CA SER A 257 1.39 4.21 -9.69
C SER A 257 0.90 2.81 -10.06
N MET A 258 -0.39 2.55 -10.01
CA MET A 258 -0.97 1.25 -10.41
C MET A 258 -0.80 0.99 -11.90
N SER A 259 -0.85 2.02 -12.77
CA SER A 259 -0.54 1.83 -14.19
C SER A 259 0.91 1.39 -14.41
N MET A 260 1.86 1.89 -13.62
CA MET A 260 3.26 1.49 -13.75
C MET A 260 3.47 0.02 -13.40
N GLU A 261 2.78 -0.51 -12.40
CA GLU A 261 2.80 -1.93 -12.07
C GLU A 261 2.43 -2.80 -13.28
N PHE A 262 1.37 -2.42 -14.03
CA PHE A 262 0.92 -3.16 -15.22
C PHE A 262 1.77 -2.88 -16.46
N LEU A 263 2.25 -1.65 -16.66
CA LEU A 263 3.12 -1.29 -17.78
C LEU A 263 4.46 -2.04 -17.75
N THR A 264 4.93 -2.40 -16.57
CA THR A 264 6.17 -3.14 -16.35
C THR A 264 6.02 -4.67 -16.48
N ALA A 265 4.81 -5.17 -16.72
CA ALA A 265 4.55 -6.62 -16.85
C ALA A 265 5.47 -7.37 -17.82
N PRO A 266 5.86 -6.84 -19.01
CA PRO A 266 6.79 -7.55 -19.90
C PRO A 266 8.16 -7.89 -19.28
N TRP A 267 8.53 -7.22 -18.18
CA TRP A 267 9.82 -7.38 -17.50
C TRP A 267 9.73 -8.13 -16.17
N HIS A 268 8.56 -8.58 -15.73
CA HIS A 268 8.41 -9.34 -14.47
C HIS A 268 9.33 -10.57 -14.43
N HIS A 269 9.64 -11.16 -15.58
CA HIS A 269 10.60 -12.27 -15.68
C HIS A 269 12.01 -11.95 -15.18
N LEU A 270 12.40 -10.68 -15.14
CA LEU A 270 13.69 -10.25 -14.57
C LEU A 270 13.75 -10.50 -13.06
N PHE A 271 12.61 -10.43 -12.39
CA PHE A 271 12.48 -10.56 -10.95
C PHE A 271 12.05 -11.97 -10.54
N PHE A 272 11.04 -12.55 -11.21
CA PHE A 272 10.38 -13.78 -10.78
C PHE A 272 10.81 -15.03 -11.58
N LYS A 273 11.56 -14.88 -12.66
CA LYS A 273 12.11 -15.99 -13.48
C LYS A 273 11.01 -17.02 -13.82
N GLU A 274 11.17 -18.27 -13.33
CA GLU A 274 10.22 -19.37 -13.55
C GLU A 274 8.85 -19.15 -12.87
N ASP A 275 8.76 -18.31 -11.87
CA ASP A 275 7.52 -18.00 -11.14
C ASP A 275 6.78 -16.77 -11.70
N THR A 276 7.18 -16.24 -12.87
CA THR A 276 6.56 -15.06 -13.48
C THR A 276 5.05 -15.21 -13.66
N ASP A 277 4.59 -16.33 -14.24
CA ASP A 277 3.15 -16.58 -14.43
C ASP A 277 2.36 -16.62 -13.10
N LYS A 278 2.99 -17.13 -12.03
CA LYS A 278 2.39 -17.12 -10.69
C LYS A 278 2.26 -15.69 -10.16
N TYR A 279 3.30 -14.89 -10.35
CA TYR A 279 3.29 -13.50 -9.93
C TYR A 279 2.22 -12.69 -10.67
N GLU A 280 2.14 -12.80 -11.98
CA GLU A 280 1.12 -12.10 -12.79
C GLU A 280 -0.30 -12.46 -12.36
N LEU A 281 -0.55 -13.74 -12.06
CA LEU A 281 -1.86 -14.17 -11.53
C LEU A 281 -2.12 -13.60 -10.13
N LEU A 282 -1.13 -13.64 -9.23
CA LEU A 282 -1.24 -13.10 -7.87
C LEU A 282 -1.54 -11.60 -7.91
N HIS A 283 -0.74 -10.83 -8.64
CA HIS A 283 -0.90 -9.39 -8.79
C HIS A 283 -2.27 -8.99 -9.35
N ALA A 284 -2.74 -9.70 -10.37
CA ALA A 284 -4.08 -9.48 -10.93
C ALA A 284 -5.19 -9.82 -9.91
N GLU A 285 -5.08 -10.93 -9.17
CA GLU A 285 -6.05 -11.29 -8.13
C GLU A 285 -6.08 -10.22 -7.02
N ASP A 286 -4.93 -9.77 -6.55
CA ASP A 286 -4.82 -8.82 -5.45
C ASP A 286 -5.32 -7.41 -5.86
N SER A 287 -5.09 -6.98 -7.09
CA SER A 287 -5.66 -5.75 -7.65
C SER A 287 -7.21 -5.75 -7.63
N PHE A 288 -7.83 -6.90 -7.94
CA PHE A 288 -9.29 -7.04 -7.83
C PHE A 288 -9.78 -7.07 -6.38
N ILE A 289 -9.06 -7.76 -5.50
CA ILE A 289 -9.43 -7.89 -4.08
C ILE A 289 -9.32 -6.53 -3.37
N PHE A 290 -8.45 -5.65 -3.83
CA PHE A 290 -8.31 -4.30 -3.28
C PHE A 290 -9.58 -3.46 -3.43
N LEU A 291 -10.36 -3.59 -4.50
CA LEU A 291 -11.54 -2.76 -4.76
C LEU A 291 -12.57 -2.76 -3.62
N PRO A 292 -13.09 -3.90 -3.14
CA PRO A 292 -14.01 -3.90 -2.00
C PRO A 292 -13.33 -3.49 -0.69
N TYR A 293 -12.02 -3.73 -0.51
CA TYR A 293 -11.29 -3.27 0.66
C TYR A 293 -11.26 -1.74 0.71
N GLY A 294 -10.91 -1.06 -0.37
CA GLY A 294 -10.93 0.40 -0.44
C GLY A 294 -12.33 0.97 -0.18
N CYS A 295 -13.38 0.35 -0.75
CA CYS A 295 -14.77 0.72 -0.50
C CYS A 295 -15.17 0.56 0.99
N MET A 296 -14.73 -0.52 1.63
CA MET A 296 -15.00 -0.77 3.05
C MET A 296 -14.32 0.27 3.95
N VAL A 297 -13.08 0.65 3.65
CA VAL A 297 -12.35 1.70 4.38
C VAL A 297 -13.06 3.05 4.24
N ASP A 298 -13.50 3.41 3.02
CA ASP A 298 -14.25 4.66 2.79
C ASP A 298 -15.58 4.67 3.57
N GLU A 299 -16.36 3.59 3.51
CA GLU A 299 -17.64 3.47 4.23
C GLU A 299 -17.43 3.53 5.75
N PHE A 300 -16.43 2.85 6.27
CA PHE A 300 -16.08 2.89 7.68
C PHE A 300 -15.81 4.32 8.16
N GLN A 301 -15.03 5.10 7.40
CA GLN A 301 -14.76 6.50 7.74
C GLN A 301 -16.03 7.34 7.76
N HIS A 302 -16.94 7.17 6.78
CA HIS A 302 -18.24 7.83 6.79
C HIS A 302 -19.03 7.52 8.08
N ILE A 303 -19.10 6.25 8.48
CA ILE A 303 -19.79 5.84 9.72
C ILE A 303 -19.19 6.52 10.94
N MET A 304 -17.85 6.50 11.05
CA MET A 304 -17.15 7.07 12.21
C MET A 304 -17.31 8.58 12.33
N TYR A 305 -17.28 9.32 11.21
CA TYR A 305 -17.48 10.78 11.27
C TYR A 305 -18.93 11.17 11.49
N GLN A 306 -19.89 10.42 10.97
CA GLN A 306 -21.33 10.66 11.17
C GLN A 306 -21.80 10.23 12.57
N GLN A 307 -21.13 9.28 13.19
CA GLN A 307 -21.47 8.72 14.50
C GLN A 307 -20.25 8.73 15.44
N PRO A 308 -19.73 9.91 15.81
CA PRO A 308 -18.46 10.03 16.54
C PRO A 308 -18.48 9.48 17.97
N ASP A 309 -19.64 9.07 18.46
CA ASP A 309 -19.84 8.46 19.78
C ASP A 309 -19.94 6.92 19.71
N LEU A 310 -19.77 6.33 18.52
CA LEU A 310 -19.60 4.87 18.40
C LEU A 310 -18.30 4.46 19.09
N THR A 311 -18.39 3.48 19.99
CA THR A 311 -17.26 2.87 20.72
C THR A 311 -17.08 1.42 20.32
#